data_01c906018328637c73e92d1e8495c0d9
#
_entry.id   01c906018328637c73e92d1e8495c0d9
#
_cell.length_a   1.000
_cell.length_b   1.000
_cell.length_c   1.000
_cell.angle_alpha   90.00
_cell.angle_beta   90.00
_cell.angle_gamma   90.00
#
_symmetry.space_group_name_H-M   'P 1'
#
loop_
_entity.id
_entity.type
_entity.pdbx_description
1 polymer ?
#
loop_
_entity_poly.entity_id
_entity_poly.type
_entity_poly.pdbx_seq_one_letter_code
_entity_poly.pdbx_strand_id
1 'polypeptide(L)'
;MYRLLTSTVHQLPLPRVEKASERVEKARMSLVHAQNDLKEASADQDKAQLLLNQHKIITLATISKWMLPLDSTMDALSMVLHSTPLKQVDQDPAKVSILKSRNYNVVLPGNVTPSNQMYSGRCWMFAGLNILRRLLILQHDLKPDFELSQSYLFFWHYFEQYNEMLNLFFYKKKMPQAEKLEWLGKPLHDGGNWITFRRLSQKYGVVPKKAYRESWPSSHSSEMNTILCQLLQNDLMRCHKITNENDFIRFRDNRLQQVLQILCSCMGTPPMNECLISLRTSKNVPIQLKATPLSLLEMLDNPICIDQHIQIIHDPRATNLTWHKTQYQDLQSIQELFFNVTDMSQICKAVTVSLAAGRGVWFACNMNEDVSPAEQGMAHGLYRPDKFIPPGSQENGNKLSMKKIDRMNWGRARCNHAMLIVGVETDPQGVPKSFKIENSWGASGPGKGFYKMTADWFHEHVYTVVIHRDCISSAGISISPQEKISEYPYYDIFG
;
A
#
# COMPACT_ATOMS: atom_id res chain seq x y z
N MET A 1 -66.69 -6.75 40.98
CA MET A 1 -65.34 -6.78 41.58
C MET A 1 -64.84 -5.34 41.75
N TYR A 2 -65.68 -4.51 42.41
CA TYR A 2 -65.47 -3.08 42.68
C TYR A 2 -65.83 -2.85 44.16
N ARG A 3 -64.91 -3.19 45.04
CA ARG A 3 -64.88 -2.84 46.47
C ARG A 3 -63.71 -3.60 47.10
N LEU A 4 -62.62 -2.89 47.29
CA LEU A 4 -61.57 -3.10 48.29
C LEU A 4 -60.24 -2.46 47.81
N LEU A 5 -60.18 -1.15 47.72
CA LEU A 5 -58.96 -0.36 47.74
C LEU A 5 -59.28 1.10 48.19
N THR A 6 -59.97 1.17 49.35
CA THR A 6 -60.09 2.45 50.07
C THR A 6 -59.65 2.21 51.51
N SER A 7 -58.32 2.25 51.70
CA SER A 7 -57.69 2.66 52.97
C SER A 7 -56.21 2.45 52.87
N THR A 8 -55.52 3.46 52.67
CA THR A 8 -54.20 3.91 53.12
C THR A 8 -53.55 4.85 52.07
N VAL A 9 -54.21 5.99 51.83
CA VAL A 9 -53.46 7.11 51.29
C VAL A 9 -52.69 7.70 52.46
N HIS A 10 -51.45 7.24 52.67
CA HIS A 10 -50.51 8.03 53.45
C HIS A 10 -50.28 9.32 52.68
N GLN A 11 -50.84 10.44 53.26
CA GLN A 11 -50.54 11.78 52.80
C GLN A 11 -49.05 11.99 52.91
N LEU A 12 -48.36 11.94 51.75
CA LEU A 12 -47.00 12.43 51.63
C LEU A 12 -46.96 13.88 52.12
N PRO A 13 -45.97 14.30 52.92
CA PRO A 13 -45.93 15.66 53.46
C PRO A 13 -45.90 16.66 52.29
N LEU A 14 -46.77 17.69 52.38
CA LEU A 14 -47.01 18.75 51.38
C LEU A 14 -45.72 19.24 50.66
N PRO A 15 -44.59 19.46 51.32
CA PRO A 15 -43.37 19.91 50.63
C PRO A 15 -42.76 18.88 49.65
N ARG A 16 -43.11 17.60 49.73
CA ARG A 16 -42.66 16.59 48.76
C ARG A 16 -43.51 16.54 47.49
N VAL A 17 -44.78 16.85 47.62
CA VAL A 17 -45.71 16.92 46.49
C VAL A 17 -45.45 18.18 45.67
N GLU A 18 -45.20 19.33 46.29
CA GLU A 18 -44.82 20.57 45.60
C GLU A 18 -43.49 20.39 44.81
N LYS A 19 -42.46 19.85 45.44
CA LYS A 19 -41.20 19.56 44.75
C LYS A 19 -41.35 18.56 43.61
N ALA A 20 -42.25 17.59 43.70
CA ALA A 20 -42.52 16.64 42.64
C ALA A 20 -43.28 17.33 41.48
N SER A 21 -44.25 18.22 41.80
CA SER A 21 -44.98 19.02 40.82
C SER A 21 -44.05 19.96 40.04
N GLU A 22 -43.17 20.67 40.74
CA GLU A 22 -42.16 21.54 40.09
C GLU A 22 -41.21 20.74 39.14
N ARG A 23 -40.81 19.54 39.54
CA ARG A 23 -39.99 18.67 38.68
C ARG A 23 -40.74 18.22 37.45
N VAL A 24 -41.98 17.86 37.57
CA VAL A 24 -42.84 17.46 36.43
C VAL A 24 -43.07 18.65 35.49
N GLU A 25 -43.31 19.83 36.00
CA GLU A 25 -43.49 21.04 35.17
C GLU A 25 -42.20 21.43 34.45
N LYS A 26 -41.04 21.34 35.12
CA LYS A 26 -39.75 21.59 34.52
C LYS A 26 -39.41 20.54 33.42
N ALA A 27 -39.75 19.28 33.64
CA ALA A 27 -39.58 18.21 32.64
C ALA A 27 -40.53 18.43 31.43
N ARG A 28 -41.77 18.92 31.68
CA ARG A 28 -42.74 19.26 30.64
C ARG A 28 -42.27 20.42 29.77
N MET A 29 -41.75 21.48 30.39
CA MET A 29 -41.15 22.61 29.66
C MET A 29 -39.96 22.21 28.83
N SER A 30 -39.09 21.36 29.37
CA SER A 30 -37.94 20.80 28.64
C SER A 30 -38.37 19.93 27.45
N LEU A 31 -39.44 19.14 27.59
CA LEU A 31 -40.01 18.34 26.51
C LEU A 31 -40.60 19.22 25.40
N VAL A 32 -41.30 20.30 25.75
CA VAL A 32 -41.83 21.25 24.77
C VAL A 32 -40.71 21.96 24.01
N HIS A 33 -39.62 22.33 24.69
CA HIS A 33 -38.43 22.89 24.01
C HIS A 33 -37.83 21.90 23.05
N ALA A 34 -37.57 20.66 23.47
CA ALA A 34 -37.02 19.64 22.61
C ALA A 34 -37.92 19.30 21.40
N GLN A 35 -39.23 19.37 21.56
CA GLN A 35 -40.20 19.21 20.47
C GLN A 35 -40.17 20.38 19.47
N ASN A 36 -39.94 21.60 19.93
CA ASN A 36 -39.80 22.76 19.06
C ASN A 36 -38.45 22.70 18.30
N ASP A 37 -37.37 22.39 18.98
CA ASP A 37 -36.04 22.20 18.36
C ASP A 37 -36.09 21.11 17.27
N LEU A 38 -36.81 20.01 17.52
CA LEU A 38 -37.00 18.93 16.54
C LEU A 38 -37.81 19.39 15.32
N LYS A 39 -38.83 20.25 15.51
CA LYS A 39 -39.61 20.82 14.40
C LYS A 39 -38.79 21.79 13.55
N GLU A 40 -37.97 22.64 14.20
CA GLU A 40 -37.06 23.55 13.49
C GLU A 40 -36.02 22.78 12.70
N ALA A 41 -35.41 21.75 13.29
CA ALA A 41 -34.43 20.89 12.60
C ALA A 41 -35.06 20.16 11.41
N SER A 42 -36.33 19.70 11.54
CA SER A 42 -37.07 19.07 10.42
C SER A 42 -37.36 20.07 9.31
N ALA A 43 -37.78 21.30 9.64
CA ALA A 43 -38.03 22.34 8.64
C ALA A 43 -36.74 22.78 7.92
N ASP A 44 -35.60 22.82 8.61
CA ASP A 44 -34.31 23.11 8.01
C ASP A 44 -33.85 21.97 7.09
N GLN A 45 -34.12 20.72 7.47
CA GLN A 45 -33.84 19.55 6.63
C GLN A 45 -34.69 19.56 5.35
N ASP A 46 -35.98 19.88 5.45
CA ASP A 46 -36.88 20.01 4.31
C ASP A 46 -36.46 21.14 3.36
N LYS A 47 -36.05 22.29 3.93
CA LYS A 47 -35.52 23.41 3.18
C LYS A 47 -34.20 23.10 2.48
N ALA A 48 -33.30 22.40 3.18
CA ALA A 48 -32.04 21.91 2.59
C ALA A 48 -32.32 20.91 1.45
N GLN A 49 -33.29 20.01 1.63
CA GLN A 49 -33.69 19.04 0.60
C GLN A 49 -34.35 19.74 -0.61
N LEU A 50 -35.16 20.78 -0.38
CA LEU A 50 -35.77 21.58 -1.44
C LEU A 50 -34.67 22.31 -2.27
N LEU A 51 -33.71 22.96 -1.58
CA LEU A 51 -32.57 23.64 -2.20
C LEU A 51 -31.72 22.65 -3.00
N LEU A 52 -31.41 21.46 -2.44
CA LEU A 52 -30.73 20.38 -3.13
C LEU A 52 -31.47 19.97 -4.41
N ASN A 53 -32.79 19.86 -4.36
CA ASN A 53 -33.59 19.45 -5.53
C ASN A 53 -33.66 20.54 -6.59
N GLN A 54 -33.69 21.82 -6.23
CA GLN A 54 -33.65 22.94 -7.16
C GLN A 54 -32.32 23.06 -7.91
N HIS A 55 -31.18 22.72 -7.25
CA HIS A 55 -29.84 22.82 -7.85
C HIS A 55 -29.35 21.52 -8.54
N LYS A 56 -30.06 20.40 -8.37
CA LYS A 56 -29.65 19.10 -8.93
C LYS A 56 -29.94 18.92 -10.43
N ILE A 57 -30.84 19.67 -11.00
CA ILE A 57 -31.25 19.48 -12.40
C ILE A 57 -30.63 20.57 -13.26
N ILE A 58 -29.52 20.21 -13.91
CA ILE A 58 -28.97 21.05 -14.99
C ILE A 58 -29.83 20.82 -16.23
N THR A 59 -30.56 21.84 -16.67
CA THR A 59 -31.43 21.76 -17.85
C THR A 59 -30.62 21.87 -19.12
N LEU A 60 -31.16 21.34 -20.26
CA LEU A 60 -30.56 21.51 -21.58
C LEU A 60 -30.39 23.00 -21.91
N ALA A 61 -31.32 23.87 -21.53
CA ALA A 61 -31.21 25.32 -21.70
C ALA A 61 -30.02 25.92 -20.95
N THR A 62 -29.71 25.39 -19.75
CA THR A 62 -28.52 25.78 -18.98
C THR A 62 -27.25 25.29 -19.68
N ILE A 63 -27.22 24.04 -20.11
CA ILE A 63 -26.09 23.44 -20.84
C ILE A 63 -25.82 24.23 -22.14
N SER A 64 -26.86 24.55 -22.91
CA SER A 64 -26.73 25.33 -24.15
C SER A 64 -26.13 26.72 -23.95
N LYS A 65 -26.36 27.35 -22.77
CA LYS A 65 -25.71 28.62 -22.41
C LYS A 65 -24.23 28.46 -22.06
N TRP A 66 -23.84 27.29 -21.59
CA TRP A 66 -22.43 26.97 -21.21
C TRP A 66 -21.63 26.44 -22.43
N MET A 67 -22.29 25.92 -23.44
CA MET A 67 -21.63 25.46 -24.68
C MET A 67 -21.16 26.67 -25.49
N LEU A 68 -19.96 27.15 -25.16
CA LEU A 68 -19.27 28.17 -25.93
C LEU A 68 -18.55 27.51 -27.10
N PRO A 69 -18.43 28.21 -28.25
CA PRO A 69 -17.55 27.77 -29.33
C PRO A 69 -16.13 27.60 -28.78
N LEU A 70 -15.43 26.55 -29.25
CA LEU A 70 -14.04 26.37 -28.94
C LEU A 70 -13.23 27.57 -29.50
N ASP A 71 -12.28 28.08 -28.75
CA ASP A 71 -11.30 29.00 -29.32
C ASP A 71 -10.37 28.25 -30.29
N SER A 72 -9.60 28.99 -31.07
CA SER A 72 -8.73 28.40 -32.12
C SER A 72 -7.71 27.40 -31.55
N THR A 73 -7.27 27.57 -30.29
CA THR A 73 -6.33 26.68 -29.63
C THR A 73 -7.01 25.37 -29.23
N MET A 74 -8.22 25.45 -28.67
CA MET A 74 -9.01 24.29 -28.27
C MET A 74 -9.53 23.53 -29.49
N ASP A 75 -9.85 24.22 -30.60
CA ASP A 75 -10.26 23.60 -31.85
C ASP A 75 -9.11 22.81 -32.48
N ALA A 76 -7.91 23.39 -32.57
CA ALA A 76 -6.70 22.70 -33.01
C ALA A 76 -6.37 21.49 -32.15
N LEU A 77 -6.50 21.62 -30.82
CA LEU A 77 -6.30 20.51 -29.87
C LEU A 77 -7.33 19.40 -30.09
N SER A 78 -8.60 19.76 -30.32
CA SER A 78 -9.68 18.84 -30.64
C SER A 78 -9.36 18.00 -31.87
N MET A 79 -8.87 18.62 -32.95
CA MET A 79 -8.47 17.91 -34.19
C MET A 79 -7.38 16.86 -33.92
N VAL A 80 -6.39 17.20 -33.12
CA VAL A 80 -5.31 16.26 -32.74
C VAL A 80 -5.85 15.11 -31.88
N LEU A 81 -6.72 15.39 -30.93
CA LEU A 81 -7.27 14.41 -29.99
C LEU A 81 -8.25 13.41 -30.66
N HIS A 82 -8.80 13.73 -31.84
CA HIS A 82 -9.61 12.75 -32.58
C HIS A 82 -8.82 11.50 -33.00
N SER A 83 -7.50 11.61 -33.14
CA SER A 83 -6.67 10.50 -33.65
C SER A 83 -5.49 10.14 -32.70
N THR A 84 -5.26 10.92 -31.64
CA THR A 84 -4.07 10.76 -30.78
C THR A 84 -4.49 10.62 -29.32
N PRO A 85 -3.97 9.61 -28.58
CA PRO A 85 -4.23 9.48 -27.16
C PRO A 85 -3.77 10.70 -26.35
N LEU A 86 -4.59 11.14 -25.41
CA LEU A 86 -4.31 12.28 -24.51
C LEU A 86 -2.88 12.27 -23.93
N LYS A 87 -2.44 11.14 -23.40
CA LYS A 87 -1.09 10.97 -22.81
C LYS A 87 0.06 11.18 -23.79
N GLN A 88 -0.17 11.15 -25.11
CA GLN A 88 0.86 11.46 -26.10
C GLN A 88 0.91 12.96 -26.42
N VAL A 89 -0.22 13.64 -26.30
CA VAL A 89 -0.36 15.06 -26.60
C VAL A 89 0.13 15.96 -25.48
N ASP A 90 -0.06 15.54 -24.22
CA ASP A 90 0.21 16.36 -23.05
C ASP A 90 1.59 16.12 -22.40
N GLN A 91 2.43 15.26 -22.98
CA GLN A 91 3.80 15.07 -22.48
C GLN A 91 4.63 16.35 -22.57
N ASP A 92 5.41 16.61 -21.52
CA ASP A 92 6.40 17.67 -21.52
C ASP A 92 7.71 17.18 -22.19
N PRO A 93 8.11 17.74 -23.35
CA PRO A 93 9.32 17.31 -24.06
C PRO A 93 10.61 17.48 -23.24
N ALA A 94 10.67 18.47 -22.35
CA ALA A 94 11.83 18.67 -21.47
C ALA A 94 11.94 17.53 -20.45
N LYS A 95 10.83 17.11 -19.86
CA LYS A 95 10.80 15.96 -18.94
C LYS A 95 11.15 14.66 -19.67
N VAL A 96 10.63 14.45 -20.87
CA VAL A 96 11.01 13.31 -21.73
C VAL A 96 12.51 13.29 -22.00
N SER A 97 13.11 14.41 -22.30
CA SER A 97 14.56 14.54 -22.52
C SER A 97 15.37 14.17 -21.27
N ILE A 98 14.93 14.61 -20.09
CA ILE A 98 15.54 14.23 -18.82
C ILE A 98 15.48 12.70 -18.62
N LEU A 99 14.35 12.08 -18.94
CA LEU A 99 14.19 10.63 -18.77
C LEU A 99 15.08 9.80 -19.72
N LYS A 100 15.44 10.33 -20.88
CA LYS A 100 16.34 9.67 -21.84
C LYS A 100 17.81 9.69 -21.38
N SER A 101 18.22 10.72 -20.61
CA SER A 101 19.54 10.75 -19.99
C SER A 101 19.63 9.75 -18.85
N ARG A 102 20.63 8.84 -18.87
CA ARG A 102 20.79 7.77 -17.88
C ARG A 102 22.17 7.82 -17.21
N ASN A 103 22.58 9.00 -16.81
CA ASN A 103 23.82 9.22 -16.09
C ASN A 103 23.61 9.02 -14.59
N TYR A 104 24.44 8.19 -13.98
CA TYR A 104 24.42 7.93 -12.55
C TYR A 104 25.86 7.88 -12.05
N ASN A 105 26.18 8.61 -11.02
CA ASN A 105 27.54 8.63 -10.45
C ASN A 105 27.72 7.63 -9.30
N VAL A 106 26.63 7.10 -8.73
CA VAL A 106 26.66 5.98 -7.82
C VAL A 106 25.72 4.90 -8.34
N VAL A 107 26.21 3.69 -8.53
CA VAL A 107 25.41 2.53 -8.97
C VAL A 107 25.86 1.32 -8.17
N LEU A 108 24.91 0.51 -7.71
CA LEU A 108 25.23 -0.74 -7.03
C LEU A 108 26.02 -1.67 -7.95
N PRO A 109 27.02 -2.35 -7.41
CA PRO A 109 27.80 -3.32 -8.17
C PRO A 109 26.94 -4.52 -8.60
N GLY A 110 27.45 -5.29 -9.57
CA GLY A 110 26.81 -6.48 -10.12
C GLY A 110 25.95 -6.19 -11.35
N ASN A 111 26.18 -6.97 -12.38
CA ASN A 111 25.31 -6.98 -13.55
C ASN A 111 24.10 -7.86 -13.26
N VAL A 112 22.90 -7.31 -13.34
CA VAL A 112 21.64 -7.99 -13.00
C VAL A 112 20.64 -7.75 -14.12
N THR A 113 20.02 -8.82 -14.59
CA THR A 113 18.88 -8.73 -15.52
C THR A 113 17.59 -8.54 -14.72
N PRO A 114 16.82 -7.46 -14.93
CA PRO A 114 15.56 -7.25 -14.22
C PRO A 114 14.57 -8.39 -14.41
N SER A 115 13.96 -8.82 -13.32
CA SER A 115 12.97 -9.89 -13.27
C SER A 115 11.61 -9.45 -13.84
N ASN A 116 10.71 -10.42 -14.09
CA ASN A 116 9.35 -10.14 -14.57
C ASN A 116 8.30 -10.79 -13.67
N GLN A 117 7.45 -9.95 -13.04
CA GLN A 117 6.35 -10.40 -12.19
C GLN A 117 5.12 -10.89 -12.98
N MET A 118 5.14 -10.70 -14.30
CA MET A 118 4.03 -11.05 -15.18
C MET A 118 2.69 -10.39 -14.74
N TYR A 119 1.60 -11.14 -14.76
CA TYR A 119 0.25 -10.67 -14.39
C TYR A 119 -0.09 -11.00 -12.93
N SER A 120 0.76 -10.53 -12.01
CA SER A 120 0.60 -10.73 -10.57
C SER A 120 0.99 -9.46 -9.78
N GLY A 121 0.43 -9.25 -8.59
CA GLY A 121 0.72 -8.12 -7.70
C GLY A 121 1.93 -8.33 -6.78
N ARG A 122 2.94 -9.10 -7.17
CA ARG A 122 4.09 -9.51 -6.35
C ARG A 122 5.28 -8.52 -6.39
N CYS A 123 5.12 -7.30 -6.89
CA CYS A 123 6.22 -6.32 -7.03
C CYS A 123 7.05 -6.17 -5.75
N TRP A 124 6.40 -6.10 -4.60
CA TRP A 124 7.01 -5.95 -3.28
C TRP A 124 7.97 -7.12 -2.94
N MET A 125 7.59 -8.33 -3.33
CA MET A 125 8.36 -9.55 -3.12
C MET A 125 9.55 -9.62 -4.09
N PHE A 126 9.33 -9.24 -5.36
CA PHE A 126 10.42 -9.13 -6.35
C PHE A 126 11.47 -8.12 -5.89
N ALA A 127 11.04 -6.94 -5.45
CA ALA A 127 11.95 -5.91 -4.94
C ALA A 127 12.75 -6.38 -3.71
N GLY A 128 12.11 -7.08 -2.77
CA GLY A 128 12.77 -7.64 -1.59
C GLY A 128 13.80 -8.73 -1.94
N LEU A 129 13.39 -9.71 -2.75
CA LEU A 129 14.29 -10.79 -3.20
C LEU A 129 15.44 -10.26 -4.07
N ASN A 130 15.27 -9.16 -4.79
CA ASN A 130 16.33 -8.55 -5.59
C ASN A 130 17.46 -7.96 -4.75
N ILE A 131 17.23 -7.61 -3.48
CA ILE A 131 18.30 -7.24 -2.54
C ILE A 131 19.18 -8.47 -2.27
N LEU A 132 18.57 -9.60 -1.92
CA LEU A 132 19.26 -10.84 -1.59
C LEU A 132 19.99 -11.45 -2.80
N ARG A 133 19.33 -11.46 -3.96
CA ARG A 133 19.90 -12.05 -5.17
C ARG A 133 21.14 -11.31 -5.67
N ARG A 134 21.19 -9.98 -5.51
CA ARG A 134 22.38 -9.20 -5.90
C ARG A 134 23.61 -9.64 -5.13
N LEU A 135 23.45 -9.91 -3.85
CA LEU A 135 24.54 -10.41 -3.01
C LEU A 135 25.03 -11.77 -3.48
N LEU A 136 24.13 -12.71 -3.77
CA LEU A 136 24.49 -14.02 -4.32
C LEU A 136 25.25 -13.90 -5.64
N ILE A 137 24.78 -13.06 -6.54
CA ILE A 137 25.43 -12.82 -7.82
C ILE A 137 26.85 -12.32 -7.61
N LEU A 138 27.07 -11.40 -6.68
CA LEU A 138 28.41 -10.84 -6.40
C LEU A 138 29.32 -11.84 -5.70
N GLN A 139 28.84 -12.56 -4.67
CA GLN A 139 29.64 -13.48 -3.87
C GLN A 139 30.11 -14.71 -4.67
N HIS A 140 29.28 -15.18 -5.60
CA HIS A 140 29.52 -16.43 -6.34
C HIS A 140 29.72 -16.20 -7.83
N ASP A 141 29.88 -14.94 -8.28
CA ASP A 141 30.02 -14.59 -9.70
C ASP A 141 28.94 -15.25 -10.56
N LEU A 142 27.67 -15.23 -10.11
CA LEU A 142 26.57 -15.90 -10.80
C LEU A 142 26.17 -15.16 -12.09
N LYS A 143 25.46 -15.86 -12.95
CA LYS A 143 24.87 -15.26 -14.15
C LYS A 143 23.95 -14.11 -13.80
N PRO A 144 23.89 -13.04 -14.62
CA PRO A 144 23.01 -11.88 -14.39
C PRO A 144 21.51 -12.20 -14.32
N ASP A 145 21.09 -13.30 -14.93
CA ASP A 145 19.72 -13.80 -14.97
C ASP A 145 19.37 -14.74 -13.81
N PHE A 146 20.31 -14.96 -12.87
CA PHE A 146 20.00 -15.72 -11.66
C PHE A 146 18.87 -15.05 -10.89
N GLU A 147 17.92 -15.85 -10.40
CA GLU A 147 16.82 -15.38 -9.56
C GLU A 147 16.57 -16.30 -8.36
N LEU A 148 16.14 -15.70 -7.24
CA LEU A 148 15.46 -16.40 -6.16
C LEU A 148 13.97 -16.60 -6.52
N SER A 149 13.34 -17.61 -5.97
CA SER A 149 11.95 -17.96 -6.28
C SER A 149 10.97 -17.04 -5.59
N GLN A 150 10.29 -16.24 -6.37
CA GLN A 150 9.17 -15.44 -5.88
C GLN A 150 7.94 -16.32 -5.64
N SER A 151 7.73 -17.35 -6.46
CA SER A 151 6.64 -18.33 -6.26
C SER A 151 6.71 -19.02 -4.91
N TYR A 152 7.91 -19.27 -4.38
CA TYR A 152 8.11 -19.92 -3.07
C TYR A 152 7.51 -19.07 -1.94
N LEU A 153 7.89 -17.79 -1.84
CA LEU A 153 7.33 -16.91 -0.85
C LEU A 153 5.85 -16.56 -1.11
N PHE A 154 5.44 -16.56 -2.37
CA PHE A 154 4.06 -16.30 -2.75
C PHE A 154 3.10 -17.41 -2.32
N PHE A 155 3.54 -18.68 -2.36
CA PHE A 155 2.83 -19.82 -1.79
C PHE A 155 2.52 -19.59 -0.31
N TRP A 156 3.56 -19.24 0.47
CA TRP A 156 3.43 -18.99 1.90
C TRP A 156 2.66 -17.72 2.21
N HIS A 157 2.72 -16.71 1.35
CA HIS A 157 1.94 -15.49 1.48
C HIS A 157 0.43 -15.77 1.50
N TYR A 158 -0.09 -16.54 0.56
CA TYR A 158 -1.49 -16.92 0.56
C TYR A 158 -1.89 -17.76 1.77
N PHE A 159 -1.03 -18.70 2.15
CA PHE A 159 -1.26 -19.54 3.32
C PHE A 159 -1.36 -18.69 4.61
N GLU A 160 -0.43 -17.75 4.80
CA GLU A 160 -0.43 -16.88 5.97
C GLU A 160 -1.61 -15.90 5.98
N GLN A 161 -1.93 -15.28 4.84
CA GLN A 161 -3.10 -14.40 4.76
C GLN A 161 -4.39 -15.14 5.12
N TYR A 162 -4.54 -16.38 4.64
CA TYR A 162 -5.72 -17.19 4.97
C TYR A 162 -5.82 -17.44 6.47
N ASN A 163 -4.72 -17.82 7.11
CA ASN A 163 -4.63 -18.02 8.54
C ASN A 163 -4.91 -16.72 9.33
N GLU A 164 -4.32 -15.62 8.93
CA GLU A 164 -4.50 -14.30 9.56
C GLU A 164 -5.95 -13.83 9.50
N MET A 165 -6.61 -14.00 8.36
CA MET A 165 -8.01 -13.63 8.21
C MET A 165 -8.96 -14.47 9.07
N LEU A 166 -8.71 -15.78 9.22
CA LEU A 166 -9.48 -16.62 10.15
C LEU A 166 -9.28 -16.15 11.59
N ASN A 167 -8.05 -15.87 12.01
CA ASN A 167 -7.75 -15.34 13.35
C ASN A 167 -8.41 -13.97 13.57
N LEU A 168 -8.32 -13.05 12.61
CA LEU A 168 -8.93 -11.73 12.70
C LEU A 168 -10.44 -11.83 12.96
N PHE A 169 -11.15 -12.65 12.19
CA PHE A 169 -12.60 -12.78 12.31
C PHE A 169 -13.03 -13.53 13.56
N PHE A 170 -12.19 -14.40 14.11
CA PHE A 170 -12.46 -15.08 15.37
C PHE A 170 -12.21 -14.17 16.59
N TYR A 171 -11.05 -13.51 16.66
CA TYR A 171 -10.66 -12.71 17.83
C TYR A 171 -11.27 -11.29 17.86
N LYS A 172 -11.57 -10.68 16.69
CA LYS A 172 -12.13 -9.33 16.59
C LYS A 172 -13.62 -9.32 16.19
N LYS A 173 -14.45 -10.10 16.89
CA LYS A 173 -15.91 -10.23 16.61
C LYS A 173 -16.68 -8.91 16.66
N LYS A 174 -16.23 -7.95 17.45
CA LYS A 174 -16.87 -6.63 17.63
C LYS A 174 -16.46 -5.58 16.58
N MET A 175 -15.81 -6.02 15.49
CA MET A 175 -15.47 -5.16 14.37
C MET A 175 -16.72 -4.46 13.80
N PRO A 176 -16.66 -3.16 13.45
CA PRO A 176 -17.77 -2.45 12.80
C PRO A 176 -18.21 -3.14 11.50
N GLN A 177 -19.50 -3.06 11.18
CA GLN A 177 -20.05 -3.76 10.00
C GLN A 177 -19.43 -3.28 8.68
N ALA A 178 -19.18 -1.97 8.54
CA ALA A 178 -18.53 -1.41 7.36
C ALA A 178 -17.14 -2.00 7.15
N GLU A 179 -16.36 -2.11 8.20
CA GLU A 179 -15.04 -2.71 8.19
C GLU A 179 -15.07 -4.21 7.85
N LYS A 180 -16.03 -4.97 8.43
CA LYS A 180 -16.22 -6.38 8.06
C LYS A 180 -16.51 -6.56 6.57
N LEU A 181 -17.35 -5.70 6.00
CA LEU A 181 -17.69 -5.76 4.58
C LEU A 181 -16.49 -5.45 3.69
N GLU A 182 -15.64 -4.53 4.09
CA GLU A 182 -14.40 -4.21 3.36
C GLU A 182 -13.44 -5.40 3.37
N TRP A 183 -13.18 -6.01 4.53
CA TRP A 183 -12.36 -7.22 4.63
C TRP A 183 -12.94 -8.40 3.85
N LEU A 184 -14.26 -8.60 3.90
CA LEU A 184 -14.94 -9.63 3.12
C LEU A 184 -14.92 -9.36 1.61
N GLY A 185 -14.87 -8.10 1.20
CA GLY A 185 -14.84 -7.73 -0.21
C GLY A 185 -13.59 -8.22 -0.94
N LYS A 186 -12.44 -8.21 -0.28
CA LYS A 186 -11.17 -8.69 -0.84
C LYS A 186 -10.28 -9.31 0.25
N PRO A 187 -10.64 -10.49 0.76
CA PRO A 187 -9.97 -11.07 1.93
C PRO A 187 -8.57 -11.60 1.64
N LEU A 188 -8.22 -11.85 0.38
CA LEU A 188 -6.89 -12.24 -0.09
C LEU A 188 -6.47 -11.37 -1.26
N HIS A 189 -5.18 -11.07 -1.37
CA HIS A 189 -4.62 -10.30 -2.47
C HIS A 189 -3.13 -10.60 -2.65
N ASP A 190 -2.60 -10.32 -3.84
CA ASP A 190 -1.18 -10.50 -4.18
C ASP A 190 -0.26 -9.48 -3.50
N GLY A 191 -0.83 -8.36 -3.07
CA GLY A 191 -0.10 -7.24 -2.51
C GLY A 191 0.53 -7.55 -1.18
N GLY A 192 1.53 -6.78 -0.82
CA GLY A 192 2.23 -6.84 0.45
C GLY A 192 3.23 -5.70 0.56
N ASN A 193 3.95 -5.65 1.66
CA ASN A 193 4.93 -4.62 1.96
C ASN A 193 6.28 -5.25 2.36
N TRP A 194 7.24 -4.42 2.74
CA TRP A 194 8.55 -4.89 3.21
C TRP A 194 8.45 -5.82 4.42
N ILE A 195 7.56 -5.53 5.32
CA ILE A 195 7.43 -6.26 6.57
C ILE A 195 6.86 -7.65 6.31
N THR A 196 5.86 -7.75 5.42
CA THR A 196 5.37 -9.04 4.92
C THR A 196 6.48 -9.86 4.27
N PHE A 197 7.34 -9.22 3.45
CA PHE A 197 8.50 -9.86 2.84
C PHE A 197 9.47 -10.38 3.92
N ARG A 198 9.84 -9.52 4.89
CA ARG A 198 10.74 -9.88 6.00
C ARG A 198 10.19 -11.08 6.78
N ARG A 199 8.93 -11.01 7.21
CA ARG A 199 8.26 -12.06 7.98
C ARG A 199 8.23 -13.40 7.24
N LEU A 200 7.85 -13.39 5.96
CA LEU A 200 7.80 -14.61 5.16
C LEU A 200 9.19 -15.20 4.94
N SER A 201 10.17 -14.38 4.60
CA SER A 201 11.54 -14.86 4.38
C SER A 201 12.16 -15.41 5.68
N GLN A 202 11.96 -14.77 6.82
CA GLN A 202 12.45 -15.25 8.12
C GLN A 202 11.79 -16.56 8.57
N LYS A 203 10.49 -16.72 8.30
CA LYS A 203 9.75 -17.92 8.70
C LYS A 203 10.02 -19.12 7.78
N TYR A 204 10.11 -18.89 6.49
CA TYR A 204 10.17 -19.95 5.48
C TYR A 204 11.50 -20.04 4.73
N GLY A 205 12.36 -19.04 4.85
CA GLY A 205 13.59 -18.96 4.08
C GLY A 205 13.39 -18.57 2.62
N VAL A 206 14.41 -18.79 1.80
CA VAL A 206 14.40 -18.52 0.36
C VAL A 206 15.00 -19.67 -0.41
N VAL A 207 14.62 -19.81 -1.68
CA VAL A 207 15.16 -20.84 -2.57
C VAL A 207 15.46 -20.25 -3.97
N PRO A 208 16.42 -20.80 -4.72
CA PRO A 208 16.60 -20.42 -6.11
C PRO A 208 15.37 -20.72 -6.96
N LYS A 209 15.09 -19.91 -7.97
CA LYS A 209 13.94 -20.07 -8.88
C LYS A 209 13.93 -21.44 -9.57
N LYS A 210 15.11 -22.05 -9.81
CA LYS A 210 15.21 -23.39 -10.37
C LYS A 210 14.75 -24.50 -9.43
N ALA A 211 14.82 -24.30 -8.12
CA ALA A 211 14.35 -25.25 -7.11
C ALA A 211 12.84 -25.21 -6.92
N TYR A 212 12.23 -24.05 -7.12
CA TYR A 212 10.78 -23.89 -7.11
C TYR A 212 10.36 -22.89 -8.19
N ARG A 213 9.91 -23.44 -9.32
CA ARG A 213 9.64 -22.67 -10.53
C ARG A 213 8.29 -21.96 -10.49
N GLU A 214 8.11 -20.98 -11.38
CA GLU A 214 6.80 -20.39 -11.64
C GLU A 214 5.85 -21.45 -12.20
N SER A 215 4.59 -21.43 -11.72
CA SER A 215 3.45 -22.09 -12.35
C SER A 215 2.62 -21.06 -13.13
N TRP A 216 1.65 -21.52 -13.90
CA TRP A 216 0.71 -20.59 -14.52
C TRP A 216 -0.05 -19.78 -13.48
N PRO A 217 -0.67 -20.38 -12.41
CA PRO A 217 -1.36 -19.62 -11.36
C PRO A 217 -0.45 -18.66 -10.58
N SER A 218 0.85 -18.93 -10.40
CA SER A 218 1.74 -18.00 -9.73
C SER A 218 2.05 -16.75 -10.55
N SER A 219 2.12 -16.88 -11.87
CA SER A 219 2.40 -15.79 -12.80
C SER A 219 1.13 -15.08 -13.33
N HIS A 220 -0.04 -15.71 -13.21
CA HIS A 220 -1.37 -15.23 -13.61
C HIS A 220 -2.35 -15.49 -12.45
N SER A 221 -2.19 -14.76 -11.36
CA SER A 221 -2.77 -15.07 -10.04
C SER A 221 -4.28 -14.85 -9.91
N SER A 222 -4.89 -14.14 -10.85
CA SER A 222 -6.28 -13.65 -10.74
C SER A 222 -7.29 -14.78 -10.51
N GLU A 223 -7.20 -15.90 -11.26
CA GLU A 223 -8.15 -17.00 -11.14
C GLU A 223 -7.98 -17.75 -9.81
N MET A 224 -6.74 -18.10 -9.45
CA MET A 224 -6.43 -18.74 -8.17
C MET A 224 -6.89 -17.85 -6.99
N ASN A 225 -6.61 -16.55 -7.06
CA ASN A 225 -7.03 -15.58 -6.05
C ASN A 225 -8.56 -15.54 -5.91
N THR A 226 -9.31 -15.55 -7.02
CA THR A 226 -10.76 -15.56 -7.00
C THR A 226 -11.32 -16.80 -6.27
N ILE A 227 -10.80 -17.99 -6.59
CA ILE A 227 -11.23 -19.25 -5.94
C ILE A 227 -10.91 -19.22 -4.44
N LEU A 228 -9.70 -18.84 -4.06
CA LEU A 228 -9.30 -18.77 -2.66
C LEU A 228 -10.08 -17.69 -1.88
N CYS A 229 -10.38 -16.54 -2.49
CA CYS A 229 -11.24 -15.53 -1.89
C CYS A 229 -12.64 -16.03 -1.62
N GLN A 230 -13.27 -16.71 -2.58
CA GLN A 230 -14.61 -17.29 -2.41
C GLN A 230 -14.65 -18.34 -1.29
N LEU A 231 -13.62 -19.19 -1.23
CA LEU A 231 -13.49 -20.19 -0.17
C LEU A 231 -13.35 -19.50 1.20
N LEU A 232 -12.45 -18.54 1.30
CA LEU A 232 -12.21 -17.81 2.54
C LEU A 232 -13.45 -17.04 2.99
N GLN A 233 -14.15 -16.33 2.09
CA GLN A 233 -15.38 -15.62 2.43
C GLN A 233 -16.41 -16.54 3.10
N ASN A 234 -16.60 -17.75 2.56
CA ASN A 234 -17.47 -18.77 3.18
C ASN A 234 -16.95 -19.21 4.55
N ASP A 235 -15.65 -19.40 4.69
CA ASP A 235 -15.05 -19.82 5.95
C ASP A 235 -15.08 -18.71 7.01
N LEU A 236 -14.92 -17.44 6.64
CA LEU A 236 -15.05 -16.30 7.55
C LEU A 236 -16.47 -16.18 8.13
N MET A 237 -17.51 -16.41 7.30
CA MET A 237 -18.88 -16.45 7.77
C MET A 237 -19.13 -17.58 8.78
N ARG A 238 -18.50 -18.74 8.60
CA ARG A 238 -18.58 -19.87 9.53
C ARG A 238 -17.77 -19.59 10.79
N CYS A 239 -16.54 -19.12 10.64
CA CYS A 239 -15.63 -18.75 11.71
C CYS A 239 -16.27 -17.75 12.69
N HIS A 240 -16.96 -16.73 12.16
CA HIS A 240 -17.63 -15.72 12.99
C HIS A 240 -18.69 -16.30 13.94
N LYS A 241 -19.29 -17.44 13.60
CA LYS A 241 -20.30 -18.13 14.42
C LYS A 241 -19.69 -19.01 15.51
N ILE A 242 -18.42 -19.36 15.43
CA ILE A 242 -17.73 -20.19 16.41
C ILE A 242 -17.45 -19.35 17.66
N THR A 243 -17.84 -19.86 18.83
CA THR A 243 -17.67 -19.16 20.11
C THR A 243 -16.58 -19.78 20.98
N ASN A 244 -16.29 -21.05 20.81
CA ASN A 244 -15.29 -21.79 21.59
C ASN A 244 -13.96 -21.82 20.84
N GLU A 245 -12.86 -21.55 21.56
CA GLU A 245 -11.52 -21.48 20.96
C GLU A 245 -11.02 -22.85 20.47
N ASN A 246 -11.30 -23.94 21.18
CA ASN A 246 -10.90 -25.28 20.74
C ASN A 246 -11.62 -25.68 19.44
N ASP A 247 -12.89 -25.29 19.30
CA ASP A 247 -13.65 -25.50 18.07
C ASP A 247 -13.10 -24.65 16.92
N PHE A 248 -12.70 -23.43 17.21
CA PHE A 248 -12.03 -22.57 16.23
C PHE A 248 -10.70 -23.17 15.78
N ILE A 249 -9.84 -23.62 16.69
CA ILE A 249 -8.55 -24.22 16.35
C ILE A 249 -8.75 -25.42 15.43
N ARG A 250 -9.67 -26.33 15.79
CA ARG A 250 -10.00 -27.51 14.93
C ARG A 250 -10.53 -27.11 13.55
N PHE A 251 -11.40 -26.11 13.51
CA PHE A 251 -11.92 -25.57 12.24
C PHE A 251 -10.81 -24.98 11.40
N ARG A 252 -10.01 -24.06 11.97
CA ARG A 252 -8.88 -23.39 11.31
C ARG A 252 -7.88 -24.41 10.75
N ASP A 253 -7.41 -25.34 11.57
CA ASP A 253 -6.40 -26.31 11.17
C ASP A 253 -6.88 -27.22 10.03
N ASN A 254 -8.15 -27.65 10.07
CA ASN A 254 -8.75 -28.40 8.96
C ASN A 254 -8.80 -27.57 7.67
N ARG A 255 -9.17 -26.28 7.77
CA ARG A 255 -9.21 -25.39 6.61
C ARG A 255 -7.81 -25.11 6.03
N LEU A 256 -6.84 -24.87 6.89
CA LEU A 256 -5.46 -24.65 6.46
C LEU A 256 -4.87 -25.88 5.76
N GLN A 257 -5.18 -27.10 6.20
CA GLN A 257 -4.80 -28.34 5.49
C GLN A 257 -5.40 -28.40 4.08
N GLN A 258 -6.67 -28.02 3.90
CA GLN A 258 -7.31 -27.97 2.60
C GLN A 258 -6.71 -26.89 1.71
N VAL A 259 -6.43 -25.71 2.25
CA VAL A 259 -5.76 -24.61 1.54
C VAL A 259 -4.37 -25.02 1.07
N LEU A 260 -3.59 -25.72 1.92
CA LEU A 260 -2.30 -26.27 1.52
C LEU A 260 -2.42 -27.22 0.32
N GLN A 261 -3.42 -28.11 0.30
CA GLN A 261 -3.65 -29.01 -0.84
C GLN A 261 -3.98 -28.24 -2.12
N ILE A 262 -4.82 -27.19 -2.02
CA ILE A 262 -5.18 -26.34 -3.16
C ILE A 262 -3.93 -25.61 -3.67
N LEU A 263 -3.13 -24.99 -2.78
CA LEU A 263 -1.93 -24.29 -3.14
C LEU A 263 -0.89 -25.23 -3.77
N CYS A 264 -0.71 -26.46 -3.22
CA CYS A 264 0.15 -27.47 -3.81
C CYS A 264 -0.32 -27.90 -5.22
N SER A 265 -1.64 -27.98 -5.42
CA SER A 265 -2.20 -28.30 -6.75
C SER A 265 -1.97 -27.18 -7.77
N CYS A 266 -2.04 -25.91 -7.34
CA CYS A 266 -1.83 -24.75 -8.20
C CYS A 266 -0.36 -24.42 -8.46
N MET A 267 0.50 -24.58 -7.46
CA MET A 267 1.86 -24.04 -7.48
C MET A 267 2.95 -25.13 -7.29
N GLY A 268 2.57 -26.37 -7.00
CA GLY A 268 3.48 -27.45 -6.63
C GLY A 268 3.82 -27.45 -5.14
N THR A 269 4.43 -28.53 -4.67
CA THR A 269 4.85 -28.67 -3.26
C THR A 269 6.13 -27.89 -3.02
N PRO A 270 6.15 -26.91 -2.11
CA PRO A 270 7.36 -26.14 -1.81
C PRO A 270 8.42 -26.98 -1.10
N PRO A 271 9.70 -26.82 -1.42
CA PRO A 271 10.78 -27.51 -0.69
C PRO A 271 10.86 -26.96 0.75
N MET A 272 10.90 -27.87 1.72
CA MET A 272 11.02 -27.53 3.15
C MET A 272 12.32 -28.08 3.76
N ASN A 273 12.89 -29.09 3.17
CA ASN A 273 14.08 -29.77 3.67
C ASN A 273 15.33 -29.34 2.91
N GLU A 274 16.48 -29.85 3.37
CA GLU A 274 17.75 -29.68 2.69
C GLU A 274 17.66 -30.18 1.25
N CYS A 275 18.07 -29.33 0.31
CA CYS A 275 18.10 -29.66 -1.12
C CYS A 275 19.45 -29.28 -1.73
N LEU A 276 19.82 -30.02 -2.76
CA LEU A 276 20.99 -29.72 -3.55
C LEU A 276 20.67 -28.60 -4.55
N ILE A 277 21.28 -27.45 -4.34
CA ILE A 277 21.11 -26.25 -5.15
C ILE A 277 22.22 -26.21 -6.20
N SER A 278 21.85 -26.34 -7.46
CA SER A 278 22.80 -26.24 -8.57
C SER A 278 22.78 -24.84 -9.17
N LEU A 279 23.86 -24.09 -8.98
CA LEU A 279 24.06 -22.74 -9.52
C LEU A 279 25.08 -22.79 -10.67
N ARG A 280 25.21 -21.71 -11.41
CA ARG A 280 26.24 -21.53 -12.44
C ARG A 280 26.85 -20.14 -12.37
N THR A 281 28.16 -20.07 -12.39
CA THR A 281 28.89 -18.80 -12.48
C THR A 281 28.64 -18.11 -13.82
N SER A 282 29.05 -16.85 -13.93
CA SER A 282 29.05 -16.09 -15.18
C SER A 282 29.77 -16.80 -16.31
N LYS A 283 30.85 -17.55 -15.99
CA LYS A 283 31.62 -18.39 -16.89
C LYS A 283 31.06 -19.80 -17.11
N ASN A 284 29.81 -20.04 -16.67
CA ASN A 284 29.10 -21.31 -16.80
C ASN A 284 29.67 -22.49 -15.97
N VAL A 285 30.55 -22.21 -15.00
CA VAL A 285 31.08 -23.23 -14.08
C VAL A 285 29.97 -23.65 -13.10
N PRO A 286 29.71 -24.95 -12.91
CA PRO A 286 28.70 -25.41 -11.95
C PRO A 286 29.19 -25.22 -10.51
N ILE A 287 28.28 -24.73 -9.67
CA ILE A 287 28.42 -24.65 -8.20
C ILE A 287 27.32 -25.49 -7.61
N GLN A 288 27.65 -26.34 -6.65
CA GLN A 288 26.66 -27.08 -5.86
C GLN A 288 26.70 -26.60 -4.43
N LEU A 289 25.52 -26.24 -3.91
CA LEU A 289 25.30 -25.82 -2.55
C LEU A 289 24.24 -26.73 -1.94
N LYS A 290 24.49 -27.21 -0.72
CA LYS A 290 23.54 -27.99 0.05
C LYS A 290 22.98 -27.11 1.15
N ALA A 291 21.69 -26.80 1.06
CA ALA A 291 21.05 -25.86 2.00
C ALA A 291 19.57 -26.17 2.18
N THR A 292 19.04 -25.86 3.37
CA THR A 292 17.61 -25.65 3.58
C THR A 292 17.22 -24.24 3.13
N PRO A 293 15.93 -23.95 2.91
CA PRO A 293 15.50 -22.58 2.60
C PRO A 293 15.93 -21.56 3.64
N LEU A 294 15.88 -21.92 4.94
CA LEU A 294 16.31 -21.06 6.05
C LEU A 294 17.81 -20.85 6.08
N SER A 295 18.61 -21.95 5.98
CA SER A 295 20.07 -21.82 5.99
C SER A 295 20.59 -21.03 4.78
N LEU A 296 19.91 -21.10 3.63
CA LEU A 296 20.24 -20.24 2.50
C LEU A 296 19.97 -18.77 2.81
N LEU A 297 18.87 -18.46 3.47
CA LEU A 297 18.60 -17.08 3.92
C LEU A 297 19.66 -16.61 4.92
N GLU A 298 20.01 -17.41 5.93
CA GLU A 298 21.03 -17.07 6.92
C GLU A 298 22.38 -16.74 6.30
N MET A 299 22.78 -17.49 5.28
CA MET A 299 24.01 -17.21 4.51
C MET A 299 23.96 -15.85 3.80
N LEU A 300 22.76 -15.42 3.37
CA LEU A 300 22.54 -14.18 2.64
C LEU A 300 22.29 -13.00 3.56
N ASP A 301 21.56 -13.23 4.65
CA ASP A 301 21.14 -12.17 5.58
C ASP A 301 22.30 -11.67 6.45
N ASN A 302 23.28 -12.51 6.74
CA ASN A 302 24.41 -12.15 7.57
C ASN A 302 25.15 -10.87 7.13
N PRO A 303 25.40 -10.62 5.82
CA PRO A 303 25.91 -9.33 5.35
C PRO A 303 24.86 -8.23 5.19
N ILE A 304 23.57 -8.57 4.98
CA ILE A 304 22.48 -7.60 4.72
C ILE A 304 21.85 -7.12 6.00
N CYS A 305 21.70 -8.01 7.00
CA CYS A 305 21.03 -7.75 8.27
C CYS A 305 19.60 -7.21 8.08
N ILE A 306 18.71 -8.04 7.51
CA ILE A 306 17.32 -7.64 7.19
C ILE A 306 16.62 -7.01 8.39
N ASP A 307 16.90 -7.50 9.61
CA ASP A 307 16.34 -6.97 10.86
C ASP A 307 16.83 -5.58 11.23
N GLN A 308 17.95 -5.14 10.68
CA GLN A 308 18.46 -3.78 10.88
C GLN A 308 17.87 -2.77 9.88
N HIS A 309 16.99 -3.21 8.99
CA HIS A 309 16.30 -2.32 8.07
C HIS A 309 15.02 -1.76 8.69
N ILE A 310 14.89 -0.45 8.62
CA ILE A 310 13.74 0.31 9.14
C ILE A 310 12.91 0.76 7.96
N GLN A 311 11.60 0.52 8.05
CA GLN A 311 10.64 1.07 7.13
C GLN A 311 10.33 2.51 7.52
N ILE A 312 10.84 3.45 6.72
CA ILE A 312 10.55 4.88 6.85
C ILE A 312 9.35 5.21 5.98
N ILE A 313 8.39 5.91 6.55
CA ILE A 313 7.26 6.50 5.81
C ILE A 313 7.42 8.02 5.73
N HIS A 314 6.85 8.60 4.69
CA HIS A 314 6.69 10.04 4.58
C HIS A 314 5.21 10.39 4.67
N ASP A 315 4.77 10.71 5.88
CA ASP A 315 3.44 11.24 6.14
C ASP A 315 3.51 12.67 6.66
N PRO A 316 3.26 13.68 5.81
CA PRO A 316 3.27 15.09 6.22
C PRO A 316 2.08 15.46 7.13
N ARG A 317 1.09 14.58 7.33
CA ARG A 317 -0.05 14.77 8.24
C ARG A 317 0.30 14.41 9.68
N ALA A 318 1.30 13.54 9.87
CA ALA A 318 1.70 13.03 11.18
C ALA A 318 2.93 13.77 11.74
N THR A 319 3.17 13.60 13.05
CA THR A 319 4.33 14.18 13.72
C THR A 319 5.64 13.61 13.18
N ASN A 320 6.63 14.49 12.97
CA ASN A 320 7.96 14.07 12.53
C ASN A 320 8.69 13.22 13.58
N LEU A 321 9.51 12.27 13.12
CA LEU A 321 10.35 11.39 13.94
C LEU A 321 9.55 10.58 14.98
N THR A 322 8.39 10.05 14.58
CA THR A 322 7.50 9.23 15.42
C THR A 322 7.32 7.84 14.85
N TRP A 323 7.02 6.90 15.76
CA TRP A 323 6.69 5.53 15.40
C TRP A 323 5.20 5.34 15.20
N HIS A 324 4.85 4.51 14.23
CA HIS A 324 3.48 4.17 13.88
C HIS A 324 3.33 2.68 13.65
N LYS A 325 2.11 2.16 13.85
CA LYS A 325 1.71 0.79 13.49
C LYS A 325 0.39 0.80 12.74
N THR A 326 0.07 -0.30 12.10
CA THR A 326 -1.26 -0.48 11.50
C THR A 326 -2.24 -1.04 12.52
N GLN A 327 -3.52 -0.81 12.30
CA GLN A 327 -4.60 -1.40 13.07
C GLN A 327 -4.57 -2.94 12.93
N TYR A 328 -4.88 -3.67 14.01
CA TYR A 328 -4.91 -5.14 14.07
C TYR A 328 -3.57 -5.88 13.95
N GLN A 329 -2.47 -5.20 14.02
CA GLN A 329 -1.15 -5.84 14.06
C GLN A 329 -0.93 -6.79 15.25
N ASP A 330 -1.65 -6.58 16.34
CA ASP A 330 -1.52 -7.40 17.57
C ASP A 330 -1.91 -8.89 17.35
N LEU A 331 -2.55 -9.21 16.22
CA LEU A 331 -2.88 -10.58 15.83
C LEU A 331 -1.76 -11.27 15.04
N GLN A 332 -0.73 -10.53 14.67
CA GLN A 332 0.44 -11.02 13.96
C GLN A 332 1.59 -11.30 14.95
N SER A 333 2.42 -12.26 14.62
CA SER A 333 3.52 -12.69 15.49
C SER A 333 4.67 -11.68 15.63
N ILE A 334 4.70 -10.63 14.82
CA ILE A 334 5.74 -9.60 14.80
C ILE A 334 5.08 -8.22 14.74
N GLN A 335 5.42 -7.35 15.70
CA GLN A 335 5.02 -5.94 15.66
C GLN A 335 5.71 -5.24 14.49
N GLU A 336 4.92 -4.65 13.64
CA GLU A 336 5.36 -3.94 12.44
C GLU A 336 5.29 -2.44 12.68
N LEU A 337 6.47 -1.83 12.83
CA LEU A 337 6.57 -0.41 13.11
C LEU A 337 7.11 0.34 11.89
N PHE A 338 6.50 1.49 11.62
CA PHE A 338 6.94 2.46 10.63
C PHE A 338 7.51 3.68 11.36
N PHE A 339 8.58 4.23 10.83
CA PHE A 339 9.16 5.46 11.36
C PHE A 339 8.85 6.63 10.43
N ASN A 340 8.12 7.62 10.91
CA ASN A 340 7.73 8.77 10.08
C ASN A 340 8.83 9.82 10.03
N VAL A 341 9.19 10.23 8.81
CA VAL A 341 10.10 11.36 8.54
C VAL A 341 9.39 12.31 7.57
N THR A 342 9.05 13.51 8.05
CA THR A 342 8.29 14.50 7.27
C THR A 342 9.16 15.34 6.32
N ASP A 343 10.48 15.31 6.48
CA ASP A 343 11.42 15.96 5.57
C ASP A 343 11.91 14.98 4.51
N MET A 344 11.38 15.10 3.31
CA MET A 344 11.73 14.24 2.18
C MET A 344 13.20 14.42 1.74
N SER A 345 13.81 15.59 2.00
CA SER A 345 15.23 15.81 1.68
C SER A 345 16.14 14.94 2.55
N GLN A 346 15.79 14.75 3.82
CA GLN A 346 16.48 13.82 4.72
C GLN A 346 16.32 12.36 4.26
N ILE A 347 15.13 11.98 3.80
CA ILE A 347 14.91 10.64 3.22
C ILE A 347 15.77 10.45 1.97
N CYS A 348 15.80 11.41 1.04
CA CYS A 348 16.65 11.36 -0.14
C CYS A 348 18.15 11.23 0.20
N LYS A 349 18.60 11.95 1.23
CA LYS A 349 19.98 11.85 1.72
C LYS A 349 20.26 10.44 2.27
N ALA A 350 19.35 9.88 3.07
CA ALA A 350 19.49 8.53 3.61
C ALA A 350 19.53 7.46 2.50
N VAL A 351 18.73 7.60 1.45
CA VAL A 351 18.79 6.76 0.25
C VAL A 351 20.15 6.87 -0.42
N THR A 352 20.68 8.08 -0.60
CA THR A 352 22.00 8.30 -1.22
C THR A 352 23.12 7.67 -0.40
N VAL A 353 23.10 7.85 0.93
CA VAL A 353 24.05 7.19 1.85
C VAL A 353 23.96 5.68 1.76
N SER A 354 22.77 5.11 1.67
CA SER A 354 22.56 3.66 1.52
C SER A 354 23.19 3.14 0.23
N LEU A 355 22.98 3.82 -0.89
CA LEU A 355 23.55 3.45 -2.18
C LEU A 355 25.09 3.56 -2.19
N ALA A 356 25.65 4.60 -1.58
CA ALA A 356 27.09 4.78 -1.42
C ALA A 356 27.72 3.67 -0.55
N ALA A 357 26.95 3.16 0.42
CA ALA A 357 27.33 1.98 1.23
C ALA A 357 27.13 0.64 0.51
N GLY A 358 26.78 0.64 -0.79
CA GLY A 358 26.54 -0.58 -1.57
C GLY A 358 25.20 -1.27 -1.28
N ARG A 359 24.27 -0.60 -0.61
CA ARG A 359 22.97 -1.15 -0.19
C ARG A 359 21.84 -0.60 -1.03
N GLY A 360 21.08 -1.46 -1.71
CA GLY A 360 19.85 -1.10 -2.42
C GLY A 360 18.73 -0.71 -1.47
N VAL A 361 17.82 0.14 -1.95
CA VAL A 361 16.71 0.64 -1.13
C VAL A 361 15.39 0.18 -1.73
N TRP A 362 14.68 -0.69 -1.00
CA TRP A 362 13.30 -1.03 -1.30
C TRP A 362 12.41 0.20 -1.08
N PHE A 363 11.47 0.46 -1.97
CA PHE A 363 10.53 1.57 -1.80
C PHE A 363 9.16 1.25 -2.39
N ALA A 364 8.12 1.93 -1.86
CA ALA A 364 6.75 1.86 -2.38
C ALA A 364 6.25 3.25 -2.77
N CYS A 365 5.50 3.29 -3.87
CA CYS A 365 5.11 4.52 -4.53
C CYS A 365 3.76 4.40 -5.25
N ASN A 366 3.28 5.54 -5.77
CA ASN A 366 2.14 5.63 -6.67
C ASN A 366 2.60 5.66 -8.14
N MET A 367 2.44 4.54 -8.83
CA MET A 367 2.79 4.42 -10.27
C MET A 367 1.69 4.87 -11.22
N ASN A 368 0.60 5.45 -10.73
CA ASN A 368 -0.52 5.88 -11.59
C ASN A 368 -0.29 7.25 -12.26
N GLU A 369 0.62 8.06 -11.70
CA GLU A 369 0.81 9.46 -12.09
C GLU A 369 2.24 9.73 -12.58
N ASP A 370 2.37 10.47 -13.67
CA ASP A 370 3.65 10.96 -14.19
C ASP A 370 4.68 9.87 -14.52
N VAL A 371 4.21 8.75 -15.07
CA VAL A 371 5.01 7.59 -15.46
C VAL A 371 4.91 7.34 -16.95
N SER A 372 6.06 7.26 -17.64
CA SER A 372 6.18 6.83 -19.02
C SER A 372 6.78 5.41 -19.11
N PRO A 373 5.97 4.38 -19.36
CA PRO A 373 6.50 3.05 -19.63
C PRO A 373 7.38 3.00 -20.90
N ALA A 374 7.08 3.80 -21.91
CA ALA A 374 7.83 3.86 -23.15
C ALA A 374 9.26 4.37 -22.92
N GLU A 375 9.45 5.41 -22.11
CA GLU A 375 10.75 5.94 -21.75
C GLU A 375 11.37 5.20 -20.56
N GLN A 376 10.63 4.27 -19.93
CA GLN A 376 10.98 3.65 -18.65
C GLN A 376 11.42 4.68 -17.63
N GLY A 377 10.54 5.66 -17.37
CA GLY A 377 10.86 6.79 -16.52
C GLY A 377 9.67 7.39 -15.79
N MET A 378 10.01 8.10 -14.73
CA MET A 378 9.09 8.78 -13.82
C MET A 378 9.60 10.20 -13.57
N ALA A 379 8.80 11.23 -13.94
CA ALA A 379 9.18 12.63 -13.75
C ALA A 379 7.96 13.45 -13.38
N HIS A 380 7.99 14.15 -12.26
CA HIS A 380 6.88 14.99 -11.83
C HIS A 380 6.57 16.09 -12.86
N GLY A 381 5.27 16.22 -13.21
CA GLY A 381 4.83 17.10 -14.28
C GLY A 381 5.19 16.59 -15.68
N LEU A 382 5.39 15.29 -15.85
CA LEU A 382 5.59 14.66 -17.16
C LEU A 382 4.38 14.87 -18.06
N TYR A 383 3.18 14.79 -17.49
CA TYR A 383 1.92 15.09 -18.16
C TYR A 383 1.38 16.43 -17.69
N ARG A 384 0.83 17.21 -18.62
CA ARG A 384 0.34 18.57 -18.38
C ARG A 384 -1.14 18.68 -18.70
N PRO A 385 -2.01 18.03 -17.90
CA PRO A 385 -3.45 18.02 -18.12
C PRO A 385 -4.10 19.40 -17.99
N ASP A 386 -3.43 20.36 -17.39
CA ASP A 386 -3.83 21.78 -17.33
C ASP A 386 -3.96 22.44 -18.71
N LYS A 387 -3.29 21.89 -19.75
CA LYS A 387 -3.45 22.34 -21.14
C LYS A 387 -4.86 22.13 -21.71
N PHE A 388 -5.62 21.20 -21.12
CA PHE A 388 -7.00 20.91 -21.53
C PHE A 388 -8.04 21.79 -20.82
N ILE A 389 -7.60 22.66 -19.90
CA ILE A 389 -8.48 23.60 -19.21
C ILE A 389 -8.56 24.88 -20.04
N PRO A 390 -9.77 25.33 -20.44
CA PRO A 390 -9.92 26.57 -21.21
C PRO A 390 -9.29 27.78 -20.49
N PRO A 391 -8.63 28.68 -21.23
CA PRO A 391 -8.13 29.94 -20.67
C PRO A 391 -9.27 30.72 -20.02
N GLY A 392 -9.03 31.28 -18.84
CA GLY A 392 -10.05 32.04 -18.08
C GLY A 392 -10.88 31.23 -17.07
N SER A 393 -10.87 29.91 -17.15
CA SER A 393 -11.49 29.06 -16.10
C SER A 393 -10.58 28.81 -14.90
N GLN A 394 -9.38 29.36 -14.91
CA GLN A 394 -8.40 29.24 -13.81
C GLN A 394 -8.59 30.39 -12.79
N GLU A 395 -9.73 30.43 -12.12
CA GLU A 395 -9.84 31.21 -10.90
C GLU A 395 -8.88 30.65 -9.84
N ASN A 396 -7.95 31.50 -9.39
CA ASN A 396 -7.00 31.23 -8.28
C ASN A 396 -5.90 30.19 -8.53
N GLY A 397 -5.43 30.02 -9.79
CA GLY A 397 -4.26 29.16 -10.05
C GLY A 397 -4.51 27.68 -9.78
N ASN A 398 -5.73 27.20 -9.94
CA ASN A 398 -6.12 25.80 -9.80
C ASN A 398 -5.37 24.94 -10.81
N LYS A 399 -4.19 24.49 -10.42
CA LYS A 399 -3.53 23.38 -11.10
C LYS A 399 -4.35 22.12 -10.86
N LEU A 400 -4.55 21.30 -11.89
CA LEU A 400 -5.19 19.98 -11.74
C LEU A 400 -4.40 19.03 -10.83
N SER A 401 -3.13 19.36 -10.55
CA SER A 401 -2.27 18.58 -9.67
C SER A 401 -2.54 18.90 -8.20
N MET A 402 -3.03 17.92 -7.46
CA MET A 402 -3.15 17.98 -6.00
C MET A 402 -1.75 17.86 -5.36
N LYS A 403 -1.50 18.57 -4.27
CA LYS A 403 -0.33 18.35 -3.42
C LYS A 403 -0.38 16.95 -2.80
N LYS A 404 0.77 16.38 -2.43
CA LYS A 404 0.86 15.06 -1.80
C LYS A 404 -0.05 14.93 -0.57
N ILE A 405 -0.05 15.93 0.31
CA ILE A 405 -0.90 15.95 1.51
C ILE A 405 -2.40 15.91 1.17
N ASP A 406 -2.82 16.63 0.13
CA ASP A 406 -4.21 16.66 -0.31
C ASP A 406 -4.61 15.32 -0.91
N ARG A 407 -3.73 14.70 -1.74
CA ARG A 407 -3.97 13.34 -2.25
C ARG A 407 -4.15 12.32 -1.13
N MET A 408 -3.39 12.44 -0.04
CA MET A 408 -3.53 11.56 1.14
C MET A 408 -4.85 11.81 1.86
N ASN A 409 -5.19 13.06 2.15
CA ASN A 409 -6.42 13.41 2.84
C ASN A 409 -7.70 13.05 2.07
N TRP A 410 -7.65 13.11 0.73
CA TRP A 410 -8.79 12.81 -0.14
C TRP A 410 -8.77 11.39 -0.71
N GLY A 411 -7.94 10.49 -0.17
CA GLY A 411 -7.88 9.08 -0.57
C GLY A 411 -7.40 8.83 -2.01
N ARG A 412 -6.72 9.81 -2.63
CA ARG A 412 -6.11 9.69 -3.96
C ARG A 412 -4.70 9.12 -3.93
N ALA A 413 -4.05 9.15 -2.77
CA ALA A 413 -2.76 8.52 -2.58
C ALA A 413 -2.89 6.98 -2.60
N ARG A 414 -1.94 6.31 -3.24
CA ARG A 414 -1.87 4.85 -3.33
C ARG A 414 -0.42 4.39 -3.24
N CYS A 415 -0.15 3.37 -2.42
CA CYS A 415 1.08 2.58 -2.51
C CYS A 415 0.79 1.34 -3.36
N ASN A 416 0.78 1.48 -4.68
CA ASN A 416 0.34 0.42 -5.59
C ASN A 416 1.47 -0.34 -6.27
N HIS A 417 2.72 0.08 -6.07
CA HIS A 417 3.88 -0.60 -6.65
C HIS A 417 5.12 -0.45 -5.78
N ALA A 418 5.92 -1.50 -5.72
CA ALA A 418 7.20 -1.50 -5.02
C ALA A 418 8.33 -1.90 -5.96
N MET A 419 9.49 -1.26 -5.80
CA MET A 419 10.68 -1.43 -6.62
C MET A 419 11.95 -1.29 -5.78
N LEU A 420 13.12 -1.44 -6.43
CA LEU A 420 14.43 -1.32 -5.80
C LEU A 420 15.21 -0.13 -6.39
N ILE A 421 15.65 0.80 -5.56
CA ILE A 421 16.60 1.85 -5.96
C ILE A 421 18.00 1.23 -5.98
N VAL A 422 18.69 1.35 -7.11
CA VAL A 422 19.98 0.72 -7.34
C VAL A 422 21.07 1.69 -7.80
N GLY A 423 20.76 2.97 -7.91
CA GLY A 423 21.73 4.01 -8.24
C GLY A 423 21.17 5.40 -8.08
N VAL A 424 22.02 6.40 -8.06
CA VAL A 424 21.67 7.81 -7.94
C VAL A 424 22.57 8.67 -8.83
N GLU A 425 22.00 9.72 -9.37
CA GLU A 425 22.70 10.85 -10.00
C GLU A 425 22.60 12.02 -9.03
N THR A 426 23.76 12.52 -8.57
CA THR A 426 23.83 13.71 -7.72
C THR A 426 24.47 14.87 -8.46
N ASP A 427 24.18 16.08 -8.01
CA ASP A 427 24.97 17.25 -8.41
C ASP A 427 26.35 17.28 -7.70
N PRO A 428 27.22 18.27 -8.01
CA PRO A 428 28.52 18.41 -7.36
C PRO A 428 28.44 18.64 -5.83
N GLN A 429 27.30 19.10 -5.32
CA GLN A 429 27.04 19.30 -3.90
C GLN A 429 26.50 18.03 -3.21
N GLY A 430 26.33 16.93 -3.97
CA GLY A 430 25.82 15.66 -3.47
C GLY A 430 24.29 15.59 -3.36
N VAL A 431 23.55 16.56 -3.91
CA VAL A 431 22.09 16.57 -3.90
C VAL A 431 21.56 15.66 -5.01
N PRO A 432 20.65 14.72 -4.70
CA PRO A 432 20.08 13.81 -5.69
C PRO A 432 19.26 14.55 -6.76
N LYS A 433 19.55 14.27 -8.04
CA LYS A 433 18.77 14.72 -9.20
C LYS A 433 17.85 13.63 -9.73
N SER A 434 18.32 12.39 -9.74
CA SER A 434 17.55 11.24 -10.22
C SER A 434 18.09 9.94 -9.63
N PHE A 435 17.24 8.90 -9.68
CA PHE A 435 17.55 7.57 -9.20
C PHE A 435 17.41 6.55 -10.32
N LYS A 436 18.28 5.52 -10.29
CA LYS A 436 18.18 4.32 -11.11
C LYS A 436 17.34 3.29 -10.36
N ILE A 437 16.29 2.82 -10.99
CA ILE A 437 15.32 1.91 -10.39
C ILE A 437 15.35 0.57 -11.11
N GLU A 438 15.46 -0.53 -10.38
CA GLU A 438 15.22 -1.87 -10.88
C GLU A 438 13.73 -2.18 -10.70
N ASN A 439 13.01 -2.27 -11.84
CA ASN A 439 11.59 -2.63 -11.86
C ASN A 439 11.44 -4.13 -12.13
N SER A 440 10.25 -4.67 -11.87
CA SER A 440 9.91 -6.09 -12.05
C SER A 440 9.00 -6.34 -13.27
N TRP A 441 9.23 -5.62 -14.37
CA TRP A 441 8.46 -5.74 -15.62
C TRP A 441 9.30 -6.29 -16.78
N GLY A 442 10.35 -7.04 -16.46
CA GLY A 442 11.23 -7.64 -17.44
C GLY A 442 12.31 -6.69 -17.98
N ALA A 443 13.20 -7.23 -18.83
CA ALA A 443 14.37 -6.53 -19.33
C ALA A 443 14.16 -5.86 -20.70
N SER A 444 12.93 -5.62 -21.12
CA SER A 444 12.61 -4.94 -22.38
C SER A 444 12.71 -3.41 -22.28
N GLY A 445 12.68 -2.73 -23.42
CA GLY A 445 12.64 -1.27 -23.53
C GLY A 445 14.00 -0.57 -23.42
N PRO A 446 14.05 0.78 -23.51
CA PRO A 446 15.28 1.55 -23.65
C PRO A 446 16.21 1.47 -22.44
N GLY A 447 15.65 1.28 -21.25
CA GLY A 447 16.39 1.09 -19.99
C GLY A 447 16.66 -0.37 -19.65
N LYS A 448 16.30 -1.32 -20.52
CA LYS A 448 16.44 -2.77 -20.29
C LYS A 448 15.83 -3.20 -18.94
N GLY A 449 14.63 -2.67 -18.62
CA GLY A 449 13.92 -2.92 -17.37
C GLY A 449 14.33 -2.03 -16.19
N PHE A 450 15.35 -1.19 -16.35
CA PHE A 450 15.68 -0.15 -15.39
C PHE A 450 14.95 1.14 -15.74
N TYR A 451 14.35 1.76 -14.73
CA TYR A 451 13.62 3.03 -14.84
C TYR A 451 14.49 4.19 -14.31
N LYS A 452 14.32 5.38 -14.89
CA LYS A 452 14.83 6.62 -14.30
C LYS A 452 13.71 7.28 -13.51
N MET A 453 13.97 7.66 -12.28
CA MET A 453 13.07 8.41 -11.40
C MET A 453 13.70 9.75 -11.04
N THR A 454 13.06 10.88 -11.37
CA THR A 454 13.56 12.19 -10.98
C THR A 454 13.34 12.44 -9.48
N ALA A 455 14.15 13.30 -8.86
CA ALA A 455 14.04 13.57 -7.44
C ALA A 455 12.72 14.29 -7.08
N ASP A 456 12.20 15.14 -7.97
CA ASP A 456 10.88 15.78 -7.81
C ASP A 456 9.74 14.76 -7.82
N TRP A 457 9.82 13.72 -8.69
CA TRP A 457 8.86 12.63 -8.68
C TRP A 457 8.96 11.80 -7.39
N PHE A 458 10.18 11.52 -6.92
CA PHE A 458 10.40 10.83 -5.65
C PHE A 458 9.70 11.57 -4.49
N HIS A 459 9.85 12.90 -4.42
CA HIS A 459 9.23 13.72 -3.37
C HIS A 459 7.70 13.61 -3.37
N GLU A 460 7.08 13.58 -4.55
CA GLU A 460 5.62 13.62 -4.67
C GLU A 460 4.97 12.24 -4.57
N HIS A 461 5.60 11.17 -5.07
CA HIS A 461 4.93 9.90 -5.29
C HIS A 461 5.52 8.70 -4.52
N VAL A 462 6.65 8.87 -3.82
CA VAL A 462 7.20 7.85 -2.91
C VAL A 462 6.66 8.09 -1.51
N TYR A 463 6.09 7.05 -0.91
CA TYR A 463 5.49 7.10 0.44
C TYR A 463 6.28 6.31 1.47
N THR A 464 7.03 5.30 1.03
CA THR A 464 7.79 4.40 1.90
C THR A 464 9.13 4.07 1.30
N VAL A 465 10.17 4.06 2.13
CA VAL A 465 11.50 3.53 1.82
C VAL A 465 11.98 2.63 2.95
N VAL A 466 12.85 1.68 2.63
CA VAL A 466 13.43 0.76 3.61
C VAL A 466 14.95 0.91 3.60
N ILE A 467 15.49 1.34 4.72
CA ILE A 467 16.89 1.74 4.83
C ILE A 467 17.52 1.07 6.07
N HIS A 468 18.76 0.63 5.94
CA HIS A 468 19.52 0.11 7.06
C HIS A 468 19.77 1.18 8.12
N ARG A 469 19.66 0.83 9.40
CA ARG A 469 19.76 1.75 10.55
C ARG A 469 21.00 2.63 10.52
N ASP A 470 22.17 2.06 10.19
CA ASP A 470 23.43 2.82 10.13
C ASP A 470 23.39 3.93 9.06
N CYS A 471 22.74 3.67 7.93
CA CYS A 471 22.60 4.65 6.86
C CYS A 471 21.64 5.79 7.25
N ILE A 472 20.60 5.48 8.03
CA ILE A 472 19.66 6.48 8.58
C ILE A 472 20.42 7.44 9.52
N SER A 473 21.18 6.87 10.47
CA SER A 473 21.99 7.63 11.43
C SER A 473 23.05 8.48 10.73
N SER A 474 23.75 7.91 9.73
CA SER A 474 24.75 8.60 8.92
C SER A 474 24.16 9.75 8.08
N ALA A 475 22.87 9.68 7.73
CA ALA A 475 22.16 10.76 7.07
C ALA A 475 21.74 11.90 8.02
N GLY A 476 21.91 11.71 9.34
CA GLY A 476 21.55 12.69 10.37
C GLY A 476 20.10 12.57 10.86
N ILE A 477 19.44 11.45 10.60
CA ILE A 477 18.09 11.18 11.12
C ILE A 477 18.24 10.44 12.46
N SER A 478 17.76 11.05 13.55
CA SER A 478 17.75 10.44 14.88
C SER A 478 16.50 9.56 15.04
N ILE A 479 16.71 8.28 15.25
CA ILE A 479 15.60 7.34 15.52
C ILE A 479 15.26 7.45 17.01
N SER A 480 14.05 7.93 17.31
CA SER A 480 13.53 8.03 18.67
C SER A 480 13.28 6.66 19.30
N PRO A 481 13.31 6.54 20.65
CA PRO A 481 12.82 5.36 21.34
C PRO A 481 11.35 5.06 20.99
N GLN A 482 10.96 3.78 21.05
CA GLN A 482 9.59 3.32 20.75
C GLN A 482 8.62 3.50 21.94
N GLU A 483 8.67 4.67 22.59
CA GLU A 483 7.88 4.95 23.80
C GLU A 483 6.43 5.30 23.51
N LYS A 484 6.19 5.96 22.37
CA LYS A 484 4.86 6.38 21.93
C LYS A 484 4.64 5.96 20.48
N ILE A 485 3.73 5.01 20.29
CA ILE A 485 3.38 4.48 18.96
C ILE A 485 1.97 4.93 18.63
N SER A 486 1.81 5.62 17.50
CA SER A 486 0.50 6.00 16.94
C SER A 486 0.00 4.88 16.03
N GLU A 487 -1.32 4.81 15.84
CA GLU A 487 -1.95 3.77 15.02
C GLU A 487 -2.63 4.37 13.81
N TYR A 488 -2.38 3.79 12.62
CA TYR A 488 -3.12 4.11 11.41
C TYR A 488 -4.37 3.24 11.31
N PRO A 489 -5.53 3.82 10.96
CA PRO A 489 -6.72 3.04 10.69
C PRO A 489 -6.53 2.20 9.42
N TYR A 490 -7.22 1.06 9.35
CA TYR A 490 -7.10 0.08 8.24
C TYR A 490 -7.36 0.65 6.84
N TYR A 491 -8.10 1.75 6.73
CA TYR A 491 -8.39 2.42 5.45
C TYR A 491 -7.37 3.48 5.04
N ASP A 492 -6.38 3.78 5.88
CA ASP A 492 -5.30 4.71 5.54
C ASP A 492 -4.34 4.09 4.52
N ILE A 493 -3.58 4.94 3.81
CA ILE A 493 -2.55 4.48 2.87
C ILE A 493 -1.47 3.61 3.55
N PHE A 494 -1.29 3.77 4.84
CA PHE A 494 -0.37 3.01 5.68
C PHE A 494 -1.08 1.98 6.59
N GLY A 495 -2.39 1.85 6.48
CA GLY A 495 -3.23 0.95 7.25
C GLY A 495 -3.22 -0.51 6.83
#